data_d67e54260f3ec9d65f5d82f30c222248
#
_entry.id   d67e54260f3ec9d65f5d82f30c222248
#
_cell.length_a   1.000
_cell.length_b   1.000
_cell.length_c   1.000
_cell.angle_alpha   90.00
_cell.angle_beta   90.00
_cell.angle_gamma   90.00
#
_symmetry.space_group_name_H-M   'P 1'
#
loop_
_entity.id
_entity.type
_entity.pdbx_description
1 polymer ?
#
loop_
_entity_poly.entity_id
_entity_poly.type
_entity_poly.pdbx_seq_one_letter_code
_entity_poly.pdbx_strand_id
1 'polypeptide(L)'
;MKTRGFFGKMATVAATFAAGALALSGCAGGGAGGASSSDSGAAASNGGKVKVGVAMPTQTSERWIADGNAVKEGLEAAGYEVDLQFANDDIPTQTQQIDQMITNGATILVIASIDGTALSSQLDTAGSKNIPVIAYDRLIRDNENVDFYVSFDNFKVGVAQGNALLFGLGLTDKDGKKLDNAPKGPLNIELFAGSPDDNNAKFFFDGAMSVLKPYLDDGTLVVKSGQTSFDQVAILRWQQEVAQKRMEDLLTSTYGGGSEPLAGVLSPFDGISRGII
;
A
#
# COMPACT_ATOMS: atom_id res chain seq x y z
N MET A 1 -3.55 19.14 -31.44
CA MET A 1 -4.33 17.90 -31.62
C MET A 1 -5.56 17.97 -30.71
N LYS A 2 -6.73 17.62 -31.22
CA LYS A 2 -8.05 18.08 -30.78
C LYS A 2 -8.48 17.60 -29.40
N THR A 3 -8.77 18.55 -28.50
CA THR A 3 -9.54 18.37 -27.25
C THR A 3 -11.03 18.23 -27.61
N ARG A 4 -11.68 17.19 -27.11
CA ARG A 4 -13.13 17.06 -27.10
C ARG A 4 -13.64 17.08 -25.68
N GLY A 5 -14.26 18.19 -25.29
CA GLY A 5 -15.07 18.30 -24.07
C GLY A 5 -16.40 17.59 -24.25
N PHE A 6 -16.88 16.98 -23.17
CA PHE A 6 -18.21 16.40 -23.10
C PHE A 6 -18.92 16.96 -21.86
N PHE A 7 -19.77 17.95 -22.10
CA PHE A 7 -20.77 18.43 -21.13
C PHE A 7 -22.03 17.57 -21.27
N GLY A 8 -22.41 16.85 -20.26
CA GLY A 8 -23.66 16.10 -20.15
C GLY A 8 -24.57 16.67 -19.06
N LYS A 9 -25.75 17.09 -19.44
CA LYS A 9 -26.76 17.79 -18.64
C LYS A 9 -27.36 16.94 -17.52
N MET A 10 -27.51 17.54 -16.34
CA MET A 10 -28.40 17.10 -15.25
C MET A 10 -29.87 17.17 -15.72
N ALA A 11 -30.61 16.09 -15.52
CA ALA A 11 -32.06 16.07 -15.58
C ALA A 11 -32.62 15.61 -14.23
N THR A 12 -33.28 16.52 -13.57
CA THR A 12 -34.06 16.33 -12.33
C THR A 12 -35.38 15.65 -12.71
N VAL A 13 -35.75 14.53 -12.08
CA VAL A 13 -37.10 13.97 -12.15
C VAL A 13 -37.66 13.87 -10.73
N ALA A 14 -38.77 14.58 -10.57
CA ALA A 14 -39.54 14.65 -9.33
C ALA A 14 -40.40 13.40 -9.12
N ALA A 15 -40.55 13.01 -7.87
CA ALA A 15 -41.38 11.93 -7.38
C ALA A 15 -42.88 12.32 -7.39
N THR A 16 -43.75 11.42 -7.78
CA THR A 16 -45.16 11.44 -7.37
C THR A 16 -45.58 10.09 -6.79
N PHE A 17 -46.04 10.14 -5.56
CA PHE A 17 -46.71 9.07 -4.83
C PHE A 17 -48.11 8.83 -5.40
N ALA A 18 -48.51 7.55 -5.57
CA ALA A 18 -49.90 7.17 -5.56
C ALA A 18 -50.04 5.84 -4.83
N ALA A 19 -50.79 5.89 -3.74
CA ALA A 19 -51.23 4.76 -2.96
C ALA A 19 -52.47 4.12 -3.59
N GLY A 20 -52.56 2.80 -3.58
CA GLY A 20 -53.74 2.08 -3.99
C GLY A 20 -53.77 0.68 -3.36
N ALA A 21 -54.71 0.46 -2.49
CA ALA A 21 -54.88 -0.75 -1.69
C ALA A 21 -55.91 -1.73 -2.30
N LEU A 22 -55.76 -3.00 -1.91
CA LEU A 22 -56.77 -4.06 -1.78
C LEU A 22 -57.28 -4.80 -3.03
N ALA A 23 -57.13 -6.10 -3.12
CA ALA A 23 -58.15 -7.09 -2.74
C ALA A 23 -57.67 -8.52 -2.95
N LEU A 24 -58.09 -9.38 -2.01
CA LEU A 24 -58.03 -10.84 -1.99
C LEU A 24 -59.04 -11.48 -2.96
N SER A 25 -58.66 -12.63 -3.43
CA SER A 25 -59.50 -13.87 -3.66
C SER A 25 -59.00 -14.57 -4.94
N GLY A 26 -58.72 -15.83 -5.02
CA GLY A 26 -59.39 -17.01 -4.64
C GLY A 26 -59.07 -18.11 -5.62
N CYS A 27 -59.04 -19.31 -5.23
CA CYS A 27 -58.65 -20.61 -5.76
C CYS A 27 -59.02 -21.01 -7.19
N ALA A 28 -58.20 -21.97 -7.66
CA ALA A 28 -58.54 -23.23 -8.36
C ALA A 28 -58.44 -23.31 -9.90
N GLY A 29 -57.67 -24.31 -10.33
CA GLY A 29 -58.06 -25.15 -11.47
C GLY A 29 -57.27 -25.00 -12.77
N GLY A 30 -56.32 -25.90 -12.97
CA GLY A 30 -56.08 -26.75 -14.14
C GLY A 30 -55.93 -26.18 -15.55
N GLY A 31 -54.83 -26.55 -16.25
CA GLY A 31 -54.82 -26.60 -17.70
C GLY A 31 -53.48 -26.20 -18.36
N ALA A 32 -52.88 -27.13 -19.04
CA ALA A 32 -51.64 -27.07 -19.78
C ALA A 32 -51.63 -26.05 -20.93
N GLY A 33 -50.48 -25.44 -21.18
CA GLY A 33 -50.22 -24.65 -22.37
C GLY A 33 -48.90 -23.88 -22.28
N GLY A 34 -47.85 -24.33 -22.99
CA GLY A 34 -46.56 -23.74 -22.95
C GLY A 34 -46.47 -22.34 -23.53
N ALA A 35 -45.69 -21.50 -22.90
CA ALA A 35 -45.04 -20.33 -23.48
C ALA A 35 -43.72 -20.12 -22.78
N SER A 36 -42.65 -20.23 -23.53
CA SER A 36 -41.30 -19.96 -23.09
C SER A 36 -41.19 -18.49 -22.74
N SER A 37 -41.19 -18.15 -21.47
CA SER A 37 -40.69 -16.87 -20.96
C SER A 37 -39.22 -17.09 -20.61
N SER A 38 -38.35 -16.38 -21.32
CA SER A 38 -36.93 -16.23 -20.99
C SER A 38 -36.82 -15.57 -19.61
N ASP A 39 -36.70 -16.42 -18.60
CA ASP A 39 -36.39 -16.03 -17.24
C ASP A 39 -34.93 -15.60 -17.24
N SER A 40 -34.69 -14.30 -17.18
CA SER A 40 -33.40 -13.75 -16.85
C SER A 40 -33.09 -14.20 -15.44
N GLY A 41 -32.33 -15.27 -15.34
CA GLY A 41 -31.88 -15.82 -14.05
C GLY A 41 -31.11 -14.77 -13.27
N ALA A 42 -31.83 -14.09 -12.38
CA ALA A 42 -31.18 -13.48 -11.24
C ALA A 42 -30.47 -14.64 -10.49
N ALA A 43 -29.15 -14.63 -10.53
CA ALA A 43 -28.35 -15.54 -9.73
C ALA A 43 -28.88 -15.46 -8.31
N ALA A 44 -29.45 -16.55 -7.82
CA ALA A 44 -29.85 -16.66 -6.44
C ALA A 44 -28.61 -16.41 -5.58
N SER A 45 -28.56 -15.22 -4.95
CA SER A 45 -27.60 -14.95 -3.92
C SER A 45 -27.91 -15.94 -2.80
N ASN A 46 -27.07 -16.98 -2.67
CA ASN A 46 -27.00 -17.74 -1.45
C ASN A 46 -26.78 -16.75 -0.32
N GLY A 47 -27.74 -16.62 0.61
CA GLY A 47 -27.76 -15.63 1.69
C GLY A 47 -26.69 -15.84 2.77
N GLY A 48 -25.50 -16.28 2.39
CA GLY A 48 -24.31 -16.28 3.22
C GLY A 48 -23.68 -14.87 3.25
N LYS A 49 -23.22 -14.45 4.41
CA LYS A 49 -22.43 -13.21 4.49
C LYS A 49 -21.23 -13.29 3.55
N VAL A 50 -20.96 -12.19 2.83
CA VAL A 50 -19.74 -12.06 2.03
C VAL A 50 -18.55 -12.14 2.98
N LYS A 51 -17.61 -13.05 2.70
CA LYS A 51 -16.41 -13.26 3.50
C LYS A 51 -15.21 -12.63 2.83
N VAL A 52 -14.51 -11.77 3.56
CA VAL A 52 -13.31 -11.08 3.08
C VAL A 52 -12.07 -11.64 3.79
N GLY A 53 -11.13 -12.16 3.02
CA GLY A 53 -9.79 -12.50 3.53
C GLY A 53 -8.90 -11.26 3.51
N VAL A 54 -8.25 -10.96 4.64
CA VAL A 54 -7.34 -9.83 4.79
C VAL A 54 -5.98 -10.34 5.22
N ALA A 55 -4.99 -10.29 4.30
CA ALA A 55 -3.64 -10.76 4.54
C ALA A 55 -2.68 -9.59 4.70
N MET A 56 -2.17 -9.40 5.93
CA MET A 56 -1.21 -8.36 6.30
C MET A 56 0.21 -8.92 6.44
N PRO A 57 1.27 -8.13 6.18
CA PRO A 57 2.63 -8.65 6.12
C PRO A 57 3.16 -9.03 7.50
N THR A 58 2.92 -8.23 8.54
CA THR A 58 3.59 -8.44 9.84
C THR A 58 2.86 -7.78 11.00
N GLN A 59 3.15 -8.25 12.22
CA GLN A 59 2.76 -7.61 13.47
C GLN A 59 3.94 -6.89 14.15
N THR A 60 5.14 -6.94 13.60
CA THR A 60 6.31 -6.27 14.18
C THR A 60 6.26 -4.75 14.00
N SER A 61 5.45 -4.27 13.10
CA SER A 61 5.18 -2.84 12.89
C SER A 61 3.77 -2.48 13.36
N GLU A 62 3.67 -1.54 14.31
CA GLU A 62 2.41 -1.03 14.88
C GLU A 62 1.42 -0.57 13.79
N ARG A 63 1.93 0.00 12.72
CA ARG A 63 1.14 0.46 11.58
C ARG A 63 0.32 -0.69 10.99
N TRP A 64 0.93 -1.85 10.73
CA TRP A 64 0.22 -2.97 10.11
C TRP A 64 -0.86 -3.57 10.99
N ILE A 65 -0.66 -3.52 12.33
CA ILE A 65 -1.71 -3.90 13.29
C ILE A 65 -2.87 -2.92 13.21
N ALA A 66 -2.58 -1.60 13.18
CA ALA A 66 -3.60 -0.56 13.09
C ALA A 66 -4.36 -0.63 11.75
N ASP A 67 -3.66 -0.78 10.64
CA ASP A 67 -4.25 -0.91 9.31
C ASP A 67 -5.16 -2.14 9.21
N GLY A 68 -4.67 -3.32 9.64
CA GLY A 68 -5.44 -4.56 9.62
C GLY A 68 -6.71 -4.47 10.46
N ASN A 69 -6.61 -3.90 11.67
CA ASN A 69 -7.77 -3.70 12.53
C ASN A 69 -8.77 -2.70 11.93
N ALA A 70 -8.32 -1.58 11.38
CA ALA A 70 -9.19 -0.59 10.74
C ALA A 70 -9.93 -1.17 9.52
N VAL A 71 -9.26 -1.97 8.69
CA VAL A 71 -9.87 -2.68 7.56
C VAL A 71 -10.91 -3.66 8.08
N LYS A 72 -10.57 -4.48 9.09
CA LYS A 72 -11.49 -5.44 9.69
C LYS A 72 -12.73 -4.77 10.28
N GLU A 73 -12.55 -3.77 11.14
CA GLU A 73 -13.64 -3.04 11.78
C GLU A 73 -14.56 -2.37 10.75
N GLY A 74 -13.99 -1.72 9.73
CA GLY A 74 -14.75 -1.08 8.67
C GLY A 74 -15.59 -2.07 7.86
N LEU A 75 -15.04 -3.23 7.51
CA LEU A 75 -15.74 -4.28 6.78
C LEU A 75 -16.81 -4.97 7.63
N GLU A 76 -16.52 -5.26 8.90
CA GLU A 76 -17.50 -5.85 9.84
C GLU A 76 -18.68 -4.90 10.09
N ALA A 77 -18.41 -3.60 10.24
CA ALA A 77 -19.45 -2.57 10.34
C ALA A 77 -20.33 -2.47 9.09
N ALA A 78 -19.77 -2.79 7.91
CA ALA A 78 -20.50 -2.89 6.66
C ALA A 78 -21.25 -4.23 6.47
N GLY A 79 -21.15 -5.15 7.44
CA GLY A 79 -21.88 -6.43 7.46
C GLY A 79 -21.14 -7.61 6.85
N TYR A 80 -19.85 -7.46 6.49
CA TYR A 80 -19.01 -8.53 5.98
C TYR A 80 -18.49 -9.43 7.13
N GLU A 81 -18.13 -10.68 6.78
CA GLU A 81 -17.31 -11.55 7.63
C GLU A 81 -15.85 -11.34 7.27
N VAL A 82 -14.95 -11.18 8.24
CA VAL A 82 -13.53 -10.87 7.98
C VAL A 82 -12.61 -11.91 8.61
N ASP A 83 -11.73 -12.47 7.77
CA ASP A 83 -10.61 -13.33 8.19
C ASP A 83 -9.32 -12.53 8.05
N LEU A 84 -8.86 -11.92 9.16
CA LEU A 84 -7.63 -11.11 9.22
C LEU A 84 -6.47 -11.95 9.72
N GLN A 85 -5.40 -12.04 8.93
CA GLN A 85 -4.19 -12.76 9.29
C GLN A 85 -2.92 -11.94 9.02
N PHE A 86 -1.87 -12.18 9.81
CA PHE A 86 -0.56 -11.56 9.71
C PHE A 86 0.51 -12.63 9.50
N ALA A 87 1.37 -12.45 8.53
CA ALA A 87 2.36 -13.46 8.15
C ALA A 87 3.74 -13.29 8.78
N ASN A 88 3.94 -12.28 9.63
CA ASN A 88 5.20 -12.00 10.36
C ASN A 88 6.44 -11.94 9.45
N ASP A 89 6.30 -11.30 8.29
CA ASP A 89 7.32 -11.14 7.26
C ASP A 89 7.81 -12.45 6.64
N ASP A 90 7.06 -13.56 6.82
CA ASP A 90 7.36 -14.86 6.24
C ASP A 90 6.49 -15.13 5.01
N ILE A 91 7.10 -15.17 3.81
CA ILE A 91 6.39 -15.35 2.53
C ILE A 91 5.66 -16.70 2.48
N PRO A 92 6.26 -17.84 2.85
CA PRO A 92 5.55 -19.11 2.89
C PRO A 92 4.31 -19.09 3.78
N THR A 93 4.39 -18.43 4.93
CA THR A 93 3.23 -18.24 5.82
C THR A 93 2.14 -17.42 5.14
N GLN A 94 2.49 -16.32 4.45
CA GLN A 94 1.49 -15.50 3.75
C GLN A 94 0.80 -16.27 2.62
N THR A 95 1.56 -17.03 1.81
CA THR A 95 0.99 -17.86 0.75
C THR A 95 0.01 -18.89 1.32
N GLN A 96 0.40 -19.59 2.40
CA GLN A 96 -0.46 -20.57 3.05
C GLN A 96 -1.73 -19.94 3.66
N GLN A 97 -1.63 -18.77 4.27
CA GLN A 97 -2.77 -18.03 4.81
C GLN A 97 -3.77 -17.67 3.72
N ILE A 98 -3.30 -17.17 2.56
CA ILE A 98 -4.17 -16.83 1.42
C ILE A 98 -4.84 -18.10 0.87
N ASP A 99 -4.12 -19.21 0.72
CA ASP A 99 -4.70 -20.50 0.30
C ASP A 99 -5.79 -20.98 1.28
N GLN A 100 -5.58 -20.79 2.58
CA GLN A 100 -6.58 -21.12 3.60
C GLN A 100 -7.80 -20.19 3.52
N MET A 101 -7.62 -18.89 3.33
CA MET A 101 -8.73 -17.93 3.12
C MET A 101 -9.59 -18.35 1.94
N ILE A 102 -8.98 -18.67 0.80
CA ILE A 102 -9.68 -19.14 -0.40
C ILE A 102 -10.44 -20.45 -0.13
N THR A 103 -9.79 -21.40 0.54
CA THR A 103 -10.38 -22.70 0.89
C THR A 103 -11.54 -22.57 1.86
N ASN A 104 -11.44 -21.63 2.81
CA ASN A 104 -12.47 -21.32 3.80
C ASN A 104 -13.60 -20.44 3.25
N GLY A 105 -13.63 -20.19 1.93
CA GLY A 105 -14.74 -19.54 1.25
C GLY A 105 -14.67 -18.02 1.26
N ALA A 106 -13.49 -17.44 1.31
CA ALA A 106 -13.33 -16.00 1.03
C ALA A 106 -13.81 -15.71 -0.39
N THR A 107 -14.60 -14.65 -0.53
CA THR A 107 -15.17 -14.19 -1.80
C THR A 107 -14.54 -12.90 -2.28
N ILE A 108 -13.70 -12.27 -1.46
CA ILE A 108 -12.86 -11.10 -1.75
C ILE A 108 -11.55 -11.29 -0.99
N LEU A 109 -10.44 -10.87 -1.57
CA LEU A 109 -9.13 -10.82 -0.92
C LEU A 109 -8.60 -9.38 -0.86
N VAL A 110 -8.12 -8.96 0.31
CA VAL A 110 -7.38 -7.72 0.52
C VAL A 110 -5.98 -8.11 0.97
N ILE A 111 -4.98 -7.82 0.16
CA ILE A 111 -3.63 -8.34 0.35
C ILE A 111 -2.62 -7.20 0.40
N ALA A 112 -1.94 -7.03 1.53
CA ALA A 112 -0.70 -6.28 1.64
C ALA A 112 0.46 -7.27 1.53
N SER A 113 1.01 -7.44 0.34
CA SER A 113 2.01 -8.47 0.07
C SER A 113 3.34 -8.18 0.80
N ILE A 114 3.99 -9.24 1.29
CA ILE A 114 5.37 -9.15 1.79
C ILE A 114 6.31 -8.90 0.61
N ASP A 115 6.18 -9.71 -0.43
CA ASP A 115 6.88 -9.58 -1.71
C ASP A 115 5.86 -9.44 -2.83
N GLY A 116 6.01 -8.39 -3.64
CA GLY A 116 5.06 -8.07 -4.71
C GLY A 116 5.02 -9.09 -5.85
N THR A 117 5.93 -10.07 -5.89
CA THR A 117 6.02 -11.08 -6.97
C THR A 117 5.81 -12.51 -6.50
N ALA A 118 5.65 -12.74 -5.19
CA ALA A 118 5.67 -14.08 -4.61
C ALA A 118 4.32 -14.80 -4.58
N LEU A 119 3.22 -14.16 -5.01
CA LEU A 119 1.85 -14.65 -4.80
C LEU A 119 1.16 -15.20 -6.05
N SER A 120 1.89 -15.41 -7.16
CA SER A 120 1.28 -15.76 -8.46
C SER A 120 0.35 -16.97 -8.39
N SER A 121 0.72 -18.06 -7.70
CA SER A 121 -0.11 -19.26 -7.57
C SER A 121 -1.44 -19.00 -6.86
N GLN A 122 -1.42 -18.18 -5.80
CA GLN A 122 -2.62 -17.81 -5.02
C GLN A 122 -3.53 -16.91 -5.84
N LEU A 123 -2.95 -15.97 -6.59
CA LEU A 123 -3.68 -15.07 -7.48
C LEU A 123 -4.34 -15.83 -8.65
N ASP A 124 -3.64 -16.78 -9.25
CA ASP A 124 -4.20 -17.65 -10.30
C ASP A 124 -5.36 -18.50 -9.75
N THR A 125 -5.22 -18.97 -8.52
CA THR A 125 -6.31 -19.70 -7.84
C THR A 125 -7.50 -18.78 -7.57
N ALA A 126 -7.28 -17.56 -7.11
CA ALA A 126 -8.34 -16.55 -6.89
C ALA A 126 -9.05 -16.22 -8.21
N GLY A 127 -8.28 -15.94 -9.29
CA GLY A 127 -8.81 -15.66 -10.63
C GLY A 127 -9.66 -16.80 -11.17
N SER A 128 -9.20 -18.07 -11.04
CA SER A 128 -9.96 -19.26 -11.49
C SER A 128 -11.29 -19.42 -10.76
N LYS A 129 -11.42 -18.88 -9.56
CA LYS A 129 -12.63 -18.90 -8.72
C LYS A 129 -13.44 -17.62 -8.79
N ASN A 130 -13.03 -16.64 -9.61
CA ASN A 130 -13.63 -15.30 -9.70
C ASN A 130 -13.67 -14.60 -8.34
N ILE A 131 -12.63 -14.71 -7.53
CA ILE A 131 -12.45 -14.00 -6.27
C ILE A 131 -11.67 -12.72 -6.56
N PRO A 132 -12.30 -11.53 -6.43
CA PRO A 132 -11.61 -10.25 -6.64
C PRO A 132 -10.46 -10.06 -5.64
N VAL A 133 -9.36 -9.49 -6.13
CA VAL A 133 -8.16 -9.20 -5.34
C VAL A 133 -7.90 -7.71 -5.31
N ILE A 134 -7.74 -7.19 -4.11
CA ILE A 134 -7.36 -5.80 -3.84
C ILE A 134 -5.93 -5.81 -3.28
N ALA A 135 -4.98 -5.27 -4.03
CA ALA A 135 -3.66 -4.98 -3.52
C ALA A 135 -3.75 -3.75 -2.60
N TYR A 136 -3.45 -3.92 -1.33
CA TYR A 136 -3.52 -2.88 -0.31
C TYR A 136 -2.13 -2.34 0.00
N ASP A 137 -1.92 -1.02 -0.11
CA ASP A 137 -0.68 -0.31 0.13
C ASP A 137 0.46 -0.73 -0.82
N ARG A 138 0.82 -2.02 -0.86
CA ARG A 138 1.92 -2.57 -1.64
C ARG A 138 1.43 -3.11 -2.98
N LEU A 139 2.08 -2.67 -4.07
CA LEU A 139 1.74 -3.14 -5.41
C LEU A 139 2.13 -4.60 -5.59
N ILE A 140 1.16 -5.42 -5.96
CA ILE A 140 1.41 -6.79 -6.44
C ILE A 140 1.67 -6.71 -7.94
N ARG A 141 2.73 -7.38 -8.41
CA ARG A 141 3.24 -7.32 -9.77
C ARG A 141 3.20 -8.68 -10.46
N ASP A 142 3.35 -8.65 -11.78
CA ASP A 142 3.58 -9.82 -12.61
C ASP A 142 2.44 -10.86 -12.57
N ASN A 143 1.21 -10.41 -12.25
CA ASN A 143 0.00 -11.21 -12.33
C ASN A 143 -1.21 -10.34 -12.66
N GLU A 144 -2.04 -10.78 -13.61
CA GLU A 144 -3.21 -10.02 -14.09
C GLU A 144 -4.46 -10.21 -13.22
N ASN A 145 -4.45 -11.12 -12.25
CA ASN A 145 -5.56 -11.41 -11.34
C ASN A 145 -5.55 -10.48 -10.11
N VAL A 146 -5.15 -9.22 -10.29
CA VAL A 146 -5.29 -8.15 -9.29
C VAL A 146 -6.24 -7.12 -9.86
N ASP A 147 -7.42 -6.98 -9.26
CA ASP A 147 -8.49 -6.15 -9.79
C ASP A 147 -8.35 -4.68 -9.39
N PHE A 148 -7.85 -4.42 -8.18
CA PHE A 148 -7.72 -3.08 -7.62
C PHE A 148 -6.40 -2.91 -6.88
N TYR A 149 -5.87 -1.69 -6.92
CA TYR A 149 -4.74 -1.25 -6.10
C TYR A 149 -5.10 0.01 -5.34
N VAL A 150 -4.95 -0.03 -4.03
CA VAL A 150 -5.23 1.09 -3.12
C VAL A 150 -3.94 1.49 -2.42
N SER A 151 -3.46 2.68 -2.70
CA SER A 151 -2.22 3.23 -2.15
C SER A 151 -2.24 4.76 -2.22
N PHE A 152 -1.11 5.38 -1.97
CA PHE A 152 -0.88 6.82 -2.10
C PHE A 152 0.21 7.09 -3.16
N ASP A 153 0.53 8.36 -3.40
CA ASP A 153 1.60 8.75 -4.32
C ASP A 153 2.97 8.52 -3.66
N ASN A 154 3.51 7.33 -3.87
CA ASN A 154 4.77 6.88 -3.26
C ASN A 154 5.95 7.78 -3.63
N PHE A 155 6.00 8.31 -4.85
CA PHE A 155 7.06 9.22 -5.26
C PHE A 155 6.99 10.54 -4.50
N LYS A 156 5.79 11.11 -4.31
CA LYS A 156 5.61 12.33 -3.52
C LYS A 156 5.95 12.15 -2.05
N VAL A 157 5.73 10.97 -1.49
CA VAL A 157 6.20 10.65 -0.13
C VAL A 157 7.71 10.76 -0.08
N GLY A 158 8.43 10.18 -1.03
CA GLY A 158 9.88 10.33 -1.12
C GLY A 158 10.34 11.79 -1.25
N VAL A 159 9.67 12.57 -2.10
CA VAL A 159 9.94 14.02 -2.23
C VAL A 159 9.76 14.72 -0.87
N ALA A 160 8.69 14.40 -0.13
CA ALA A 160 8.45 14.98 1.20
C ALA A 160 9.55 14.58 2.20
N GLN A 161 10.02 13.33 2.18
CA GLN A 161 11.12 12.85 3.03
C GLN A 161 12.43 13.57 2.72
N GLY A 162 12.79 13.73 1.44
CA GLY A 162 13.96 14.49 1.02
C GLY A 162 13.88 15.96 1.43
N ASN A 163 12.73 16.61 1.23
CA ASN A 163 12.51 17.99 1.68
C ASN A 163 12.58 18.14 3.21
N ALA A 164 12.06 17.16 3.96
CA ALA A 164 12.17 17.17 5.43
C ALA A 164 13.62 17.11 5.89
N LEU A 165 14.46 16.31 5.23
CA LEU A 165 15.89 16.26 5.50
C LEU A 165 16.57 17.61 5.19
N LEU A 166 16.32 18.21 4.02
CA LEU A 166 16.86 19.50 3.64
C LEU A 166 16.42 20.61 4.62
N PHE A 167 15.17 20.61 5.03
CA PHE A 167 14.64 21.53 6.05
C PHE A 167 15.33 21.34 7.40
N GLY A 168 15.45 20.10 7.86
CA GLY A 168 16.13 19.76 9.13
C GLY A 168 17.60 20.18 9.15
N LEU A 169 18.26 20.14 8.00
CA LEU A 169 19.64 20.60 7.82
C LEU A 169 19.76 22.13 7.68
N GLY A 170 18.65 22.86 7.66
CA GLY A 170 18.63 24.32 7.47
C GLY A 170 19.03 24.78 6.06
N LEU A 171 18.89 23.90 5.06
CA LEU A 171 19.18 24.24 3.66
C LEU A 171 17.98 24.87 2.97
N THR A 172 16.77 24.51 3.37
CA THR A 172 15.52 25.03 2.82
C THR A 172 14.55 25.46 3.93
N ASP A 173 13.54 26.24 3.56
CA ASP A 173 12.37 26.45 4.40
C ASP A 173 11.39 25.25 4.31
N LYS A 174 10.28 25.31 5.05
CA LYS A 174 9.24 24.26 5.06
C LYS A 174 8.56 24.01 3.70
N ASP A 175 8.67 24.96 2.78
CA ASP A 175 8.09 24.90 1.43
C ASP A 175 9.13 24.45 0.37
N GLY A 176 10.33 24.06 0.83
CA GLY A 176 11.44 23.56 -0.02
C GLY A 176 12.25 24.69 -0.71
N LYS A 177 12.03 25.95 -0.37
CA LYS A 177 12.77 27.07 -0.91
C LYS A 177 14.12 27.20 -0.21
N LYS A 178 15.20 27.29 -0.98
CA LYS A 178 16.58 27.48 -0.47
C LYS A 178 16.68 28.74 0.38
N LEU A 179 17.32 28.61 1.54
CA LEU A 179 17.55 29.75 2.45
C LEU A 179 18.80 30.54 2.03
N ASP A 180 18.74 31.86 2.14
CA ASP A 180 19.89 32.76 1.82
C ASP A 180 21.07 32.55 2.78
N ASN A 181 20.78 32.16 4.02
CA ASN A 181 21.75 31.85 5.06
C ASN A 181 22.00 30.33 5.26
N ALA A 182 21.67 29.53 4.26
CA ALA A 182 21.90 28.09 4.31
C ALA A 182 23.36 27.74 4.58
N PRO A 183 23.63 26.65 5.33
CA PRO A 183 24.99 26.13 5.49
C PRO A 183 25.63 25.86 4.13
N LYS A 184 26.92 26.22 4.00
CA LYS A 184 27.66 26.03 2.73
C LYS A 184 28.13 24.59 2.50
N GLY A 185 28.05 23.74 3.54
CA GLY A 185 28.57 22.37 3.48
C GLY A 185 30.10 22.28 3.56
N PRO A 186 30.69 21.10 3.31
CA PRO A 186 29.97 19.85 3.14
C PRO A 186 29.26 19.38 4.43
N LEU A 187 28.04 18.91 4.28
CA LEU A 187 27.28 18.25 5.35
C LEU A 187 27.27 16.75 5.08
N ASN A 188 27.84 15.96 5.98
CA ASN A 188 27.83 14.50 5.86
C ASN A 188 26.42 13.97 6.16
N ILE A 189 25.89 13.20 5.25
CA ILE A 189 24.62 12.48 5.43
C ILE A 189 24.78 11.01 5.11
N GLU A 190 23.84 10.19 5.58
CA GLU A 190 23.69 8.80 5.14
C GLU A 190 22.28 8.55 4.61
N LEU A 191 22.17 7.56 3.72
CA LEU A 191 20.93 7.21 3.07
C LEU A 191 20.47 5.84 3.57
N PHE A 192 19.17 5.72 3.84
CA PHE A 192 18.48 4.46 4.10
C PHE A 192 17.28 4.39 3.18
N ALA A 193 17.03 3.21 2.62
CA ALA A 193 15.87 2.93 1.79
C ALA A 193 15.03 1.81 2.41
N GLY A 194 13.83 1.60 1.90
CA GLY A 194 12.96 0.52 2.32
C GLY A 194 13.35 -0.83 1.75
N SER A 195 12.47 -1.81 1.85
CA SER A 195 12.73 -3.18 1.43
C SER A 195 12.69 -3.34 -0.09
N PRO A 196 13.63 -4.07 -0.71
CA PRO A 196 13.69 -4.23 -2.17
C PRO A 196 12.55 -5.10 -2.74
N ASP A 197 11.89 -5.90 -1.91
CA ASP A 197 10.72 -6.71 -2.29
C ASP A 197 9.40 -5.90 -2.28
N ASP A 198 9.42 -4.68 -1.74
CA ASP A 198 8.31 -3.74 -1.76
C ASP A 198 8.53 -2.65 -2.83
N ASN A 199 7.65 -2.62 -3.82
CA ASN A 199 7.72 -1.64 -4.92
C ASN A 199 7.70 -0.17 -4.43
N ASN A 200 7.05 0.14 -3.31
CA ASN A 200 6.98 1.48 -2.74
C ASN A 200 8.36 2.03 -2.37
N ALA A 201 9.26 1.15 -1.88
CA ALA A 201 10.57 1.53 -1.40
C ALA A 201 11.42 2.25 -2.46
N LYS A 202 11.36 1.75 -3.71
CA LYS A 202 12.08 2.38 -4.82
C LYS A 202 11.52 3.74 -5.18
N PHE A 203 10.18 3.89 -5.19
CA PHE A 203 9.55 5.19 -5.46
C PHE A 203 9.85 6.21 -4.35
N PHE A 204 9.88 5.78 -3.08
CA PHE A 204 10.29 6.65 -1.97
C PHE A 204 11.72 7.12 -2.18
N PHE A 205 12.64 6.21 -2.47
CA PHE A 205 14.04 6.54 -2.69
C PHE A 205 14.22 7.48 -3.89
N ASP A 206 13.64 7.15 -5.04
CA ASP A 206 13.75 7.98 -6.25
C ASP A 206 13.14 9.38 -6.02
N GLY A 207 12.02 9.48 -5.30
CA GLY A 207 11.42 10.74 -4.91
C GLY A 207 12.32 11.59 -4.02
N ALA A 208 12.91 10.98 -2.97
CA ALA A 208 13.86 11.67 -2.10
C ALA A 208 15.11 12.13 -2.87
N MET A 209 15.68 11.24 -3.69
CA MET A 209 16.86 11.55 -4.49
C MET A 209 16.60 12.65 -5.52
N SER A 210 15.36 12.80 -6.02
CA SER A 210 15.02 13.88 -6.96
C SER A 210 15.23 15.28 -6.38
N VAL A 211 15.10 15.44 -5.05
CA VAL A 211 15.31 16.72 -4.35
C VAL A 211 16.68 16.81 -3.68
N LEU A 212 17.30 15.69 -3.30
CA LEU A 212 18.64 15.67 -2.69
C LEU A 212 19.77 15.79 -3.73
N LYS A 213 19.55 15.23 -4.92
CA LYS A 213 20.60 15.16 -5.96
C LYS A 213 21.28 16.50 -6.28
N PRO A 214 20.60 17.64 -6.44
CA PRO A 214 21.26 18.92 -6.68
C PRO A 214 22.29 19.30 -5.60
N TYR A 215 22.00 18.99 -4.34
CA TYR A 215 22.88 19.26 -3.19
C TYR A 215 24.03 18.25 -3.07
N LEU A 216 23.85 17.04 -3.57
CA LEU A 216 24.91 16.05 -3.70
C LEU A 216 25.85 16.41 -4.84
N ASP A 217 25.31 16.85 -5.98
CA ASP A 217 26.08 17.21 -7.17
C ASP A 217 26.95 18.47 -6.95
N ASP A 218 26.48 19.43 -6.15
CA ASP A 218 27.22 20.66 -5.84
C ASP A 218 28.13 20.52 -4.60
N GLY A 219 28.14 19.36 -3.94
CA GLY A 219 28.96 19.06 -2.77
C GLY A 219 28.48 19.68 -1.45
N THR A 220 27.30 20.30 -1.42
CA THR A 220 26.67 20.78 -0.17
C THR A 220 26.34 19.61 0.75
N LEU A 221 25.84 18.50 0.18
CA LEU A 221 25.66 17.21 0.85
C LEU A 221 26.69 16.21 0.37
N VAL A 222 27.18 15.38 1.29
CA VAL A 222 28.11 14.29 0.98
C VAL A 222 27.62 13.02 1.68
N VAL A 223 27.39 11.96 0.90
CA VAL A 223 27.19 10.61 1.47
C VAL A 223 28.56 10.05 1.78
N LYS A 224 29.00 10.18 3.03
CA LYS A 224 30.39 9.89 3.42
C LYS A 224 30.78 8.44 3.22
N SER A 225 29.84 7.51 3.38
CA SER A 225 30.06 6.08 3.10
C SER A 225 30.24 5.78 1.62
N GLY A 226 29.87 6.70 0.71
CA GLY A 226 29.80 6.47 -0.73
C GLY A 226 28.67 5.54 -1.16
N GLN A 227 27.80 5.10 -0.26
CA GLN A 227 26.68 4.21 -0.55
C GLN A 227 25.47 5.05 -1.01
N THR A 228 25.31 5.17 -2.32
CA THR A 228 24.31 6.07 -2.93
C THR A 228 23.26 5.36 -3.78
N SER A 229 23.44 4.07 -4.07
CA SER A 229 22.44 3.31 -4.82
C SER A 229 21.40 2.69 -3.90
N PHE A 230 20.17 2.51 -4.43
CA PHE A 230 19.07 1.88 -3.70
C PHE A 230 19.48 0.54 -3.05
N ASP A 231 20.12 -0.34 -3.83
CA ASP A 231 20.49 -1.68 -3.36
C ASP A 231 21.51 -1.68 -2.23
N GLN A 232 22.38 -0.66 -2.16
CA GLN A 232 23.38 -0.53 -1.10
C GLN A 232 22.78 -0.07 0.22
N VAL A 233 21.66 0.64 0.17
CA VAL A 233 21.05 1.31 1.33
C VAL A 233 19.69 0.72 1.74
N ALA A 234 19.26 -0.31 1.03
CA ALA A 234 17.98 -0.98 1.27
C ALA A 234 17.97 -1.73 2.62
N ILE A 235 16.85 -1.65 3.33
CA ILE A 235 16.61 -2.34 4.60
C ILE A 235 15.56 -3.43 4.37
N LEU A 236 16.03 -4.67 4.32
CA LEU A 236 15.17 -5.84 4.06
C LEU A 236 14.04 -5.92 5.08
N ARG A 237 12.81 -6.15 4.59
CA ARG A 237 11.57 -6.23 5.38
C ARG A 237 11.29 -4.98 6.23
N TRP A 238 11.92 -3.84 5.93
CA TRP A 238 11.78 -2.60 6.69
C TRP A 238 12.13 -2.76 8.19
N GLN A 239 12.97 -3.76 8.52
CA GLN A 239 13.24 -4.16 9.90
C GLN A 239 14.12 -3.15 10.63
N GLN A 240 13.65 -2.77 11.82
CA GLN A 240 14.34 -1.83 12.72
C GLN A 240 15.75 -2.31 13.07
N GLU A 241 15.91 -3.58 13.39
CA GLU A 241 17.18 -4.19 13.81
C GLU A 241 18.21 -4.18 12.68
N VAL A 242 17.76 -4.37 11.44
CA VAL A 242 18.63 -4.28 10.25
C VAL A 242 19.10 -2.85 10.05
N ALA A 243 18.23 -1.85 10.26
CA ALA A 243 18.58 -0.44 10.20
C ALA A 243 19.56 -0.04 11.30
N GLN A 244 19.31 -0.50 12.54
CA GLN A 244 20.20 -0.27 13.68
C GLN A 244 21.59 -0.82 13.40
N LYS A 245 21.68 -2.10 13.01
CA LYS A 245 22.97 -2.72 12.70
C LYS A 245 23.72 -1.94 11.59
N ARG A 246 23.02 -1.55 10.52
CA ARG A 246 23.61 -0.78 9.45
C ARG A 246 24.15 0.57 9.95
N MET A 247 23.41 1.27 10.84
CA MET A 247 23.86 2.54 11.40
C MET A 247 25.08 2.34 12.29
N GLU A 248 25.11 1.31 13.17
CA GLU A 248 26.27 0.97 14.01
C GLU A 248 27.50 0.68 13.15
N ASP A 249 27.35 -0.08 12.07
CA ASP A 249 28.42 -0.37 11.11
C ASP A 249 28.95 0.90 10.45
N LEU A 250 28.07 1.82 10.04
CA LEU A 250 28.44 3.12 9.44
C LEU A 250 29.17 4.02 10.45
N LEU A 251 28.64 4.15 11.67
CA LEU A 251 29.26 4.94 12.72
C LEU A 251 30.68 4.44 13.02
N THR A 252 30.86 3.13 13.06
CA THR A 252 32.16 2.52 13.36
C THR A 252 33.14 2.67 12.19
N SER A 253 32.71 2.28 10.98
CA SER A 253 33.61 2.19 9.82
C SER A 253 33.87 3.52 9.12
N THR A 254 32.88 4.43 9.13
CA THR A 254 32.90 5.66 8.32
C THR A 254 33.04 6.92 9.19
N TYR A 255 32.49 6.89 10.40
CA TYR A 255 32.45 8.05 11.30
C TYR A 255 33.36 7.92 12.53
N GLY A 256 34.35 7.02 12.47
CA GLY A 256 35.36 6.85 13.51
C GLY A 256 34.80 6.60 14.90
N GLY A 257 33.74 5.80 15.02
CA GLY A 257 33.05 5.56 16.28
C GLY A 257 32.29 6.77 16.81
N GLY A 258 31.84 7.67 15.91
CA GLY A 258 31.13 8.90 16.24
C GLY A 258 32.02 10.10 16.49
N SER A 259 33.34 10.01 16.22
CA SER A 259 34.27 11.14 16.31
C SER A 259 34.09 12.18 15.19
N GLU A 260 33.52 11.77 14.07
CA GLU A 260 33.21 12.66 12.96
C GLU A 260 31.71 12.99 12.89
N PRO A 261 31.33 14.22 12.49
CA PRO A 261 29.95 14.63 12.50
C PRO A 261 29.15 13.96 11.36
N LEU A 262 28.01 13.37 11.72
CA LEU A 262 26.92 13.00 10.83
C LEU A 262 25.82 14.06 10.99
N ALA A 263 25.55 14.82 9.92
CA ALA A 263 24.63 15.94 9.97
C ALA A 263 23.16 15.51 9.83
N GLY A 264 22.89 14.43 9.11
CA GLY A 264 21.52 13.93 8.92
C GLY A 264 21.47 12.58 8.23
N VAL A 265 20.29 11.98 8.26
CA VAL A 265 20.02 10.69 7.64
C VAL A 265 18.71 10.76 6.87
N LEU A 266 18.70 10.29 5.62
CA LEU A 266 17.47 9.99 4.92
C LEU A 266 16.92 8.67 5.46
N SER A 267 15.74 8.70 6.06
CA SER A 267 15.04 7.50 6.54
C SER A 267 13.62 7.45 5.95
N PRO A 268 13.21 6.31 5.37
CA PRO A 268 11.93 6.23 4.66
C PRO A 268 10.75 5.82 5.55
N PHE A 269 10.98 5.45 6.83
CA PHE A 269 9.97 4.85 7.70
C PHE A 269 10.33 5.00 9.18
N ASP A 270 9.31 5.19 10.03
CA ASP A 270 9.49 5.40 11.48
C ASP A 270 10.24 4.25 12.19
N GLY A 271 9.95 3.00 11.82
CA GLY A 271 10.65 1.84 12.37
C GLY A 271 12.15 1.87 12.04
N ILE A 272 12.50 2.21 10.79
CA ILE A 272 13.90 2.40 10.39
C ILE A 272 14.51 3.57 11.16
N SER A 273 13.80 4.69 11.29
CA SER A 273 14.28 5.87 12.05
C SER A 273 14.56 5.52 13.51
N ARG A 274 13.70 4.74 14.15
CA ARG A 274 13.92 4.27 15.54
C ARG A 274 15.14 3.37 15.67
N GLY A 275 15.46 2.59 14.65
CA GLY A 275 16.69 1.77 14.64
C GLY A 275 17.96 2.59 14.42
N ILE A 276 17.84 3.75 13.76
CA ILE A 276 18.97 4.65 13.48
C ILE A 276 19.34 5.50 14.70
N ILE A 277 18.37 5.87 15.54
CA ILE A 277 18.54 6.72 16.74
C ILE A 277 19.08 5.89 17.92
#